data_7008b9e8829bb768e603d75b3a76cac8
#
_entry.id   7008b9e8829bb768e603d75b3a76cac8
#
_cell.length_a   1.000
_cell.length_b   1.000
_cell.length_c   1.000
_cell.angle_alpha   90.00
_cell.angle_beta   90.00
_cell.angle_gamma   90.00
#
_symmetry.space_group_name_H-M   'P 1'
#
loop_
_entity.id
_entity.type
_entity.pdbx_description
1 polymer ?
#
loop_
_entity_poly.entity_id
_entity_poly.type
_entity_poly.pdbx_seq_one_letter_code
_entity_poly.pdbx_strand_id
1 'polypeptide(L)'
;MATSAALAGCGGKNAGAADIEDEYKKQVEPPMDKMTYRENPKTKEKVSLLGYGMMRLPTIPYKEGGQQKDKIDQETVNKLVDYAIEHGVNYFDTSPAYCQGMSEASTGIALHKYPREKYFVATKLSNFNPETWSKKASMEMYHNSMKELQVDYIDYYLLHAIGGGGMENLRQRYIDNGMLDFLLQEREAGRIRNLGFSYHGDIKVFDYLLEQKSKIEEYEKKSV
;
A
#
# COMPACT_ATOMS: atom_id res chain seq x y z
N MET A 1 -11.20 37.25 42.39
CA MET A 1 -11.61 37.99 41.17
C MET A 1 -11.17 37.16 39.97
N ALA A 2 -12.10 36.47 39.34
CA ALA A 2 -11.84 35.64 38.18
C ALA A 2 -12.14 36.45 36.92
N THR A 3 -11.18 36.64 36.07
CA THR A 3 -11.33 37.30 34.77
C THR A 3 -11.68 36.27 33.71
N SER A 4 -12.91 36.31 33.24
CA SER A 4 -13.39 35.54 32.08
C SER A 4 -12.80 36.12 30.81
N ALA A 5 -12.00 35.34 30.06
CA ALA A 5 -11.64 35.68 28.69
C ALA A 5 -12.76 35.21 27.74
N ALA A 6 -13.40 36.14 27.09
CA ALA A 6 -14.38 35.87 26.04
C ALA A 6 -13.66 35.46 24.76
N LEU A 7 -13.90 34.23 24.28
CA LEU A 7 -13.53 33.78 22.95
C LEU A 7 -14.47 34.43 21.93
N ALA A 8 -13.94 35.37 21.16
CA ALA A 8 -14.63 35.90 19.99
C ALA A 8 -14.70 34.81 18.92
N GLY A 9 -15.89 34.26 18.67
CA GLY A 9 -16.17 33.38 17.57
C GLY A 9 -16.00 34.09 16.24
N CYS A 10 -15.06 33.71 15.43
CA CYS A 10 -15.02 34.04 14.01
C CYS A 10 -16.22 33.36 13.33
N GLY A 11 -17.23 34.17 13.00
CA GLY A 11 -18.35 33.75 12.16
C GLY A 11 -17.85 33.48 10.74
N GLY A 12 -17.40 32.23 10.47
CA GLY A 12 -17.23 31.78 9.12
C GLY A 12 -18.60 31.69 8.44
N LYS A 13 -18.80 32.39 7.35
CA LYS A 13 -19.94 32.20 6.46
C LYS A 13 -19.88 30.75 6.00
N ASN A 14 -20.95 29.97 6.22
CA ASN A 14 -21.08 28.65 5.59
C ASN A 14 -21.12 28.87 4.08
N ALA A 15 -20.05 28.52 3.39
CA ALA A 15 -20.07 28.42 1.93
C ALA A 15 -21.10 27.33 1.58
N GLY A 16 -22.06 27.67 0.73
CA GLY A 16 -23.06 26.72 0.26
C GLY A 16 -22.39 25.62 -0.59
N ALA A 17 -23.03 24.46 -0.70
CA ALA A 17 -22.50 23.34 -1.51
C ALA A 17 -22.17 23.80 -2.96
N ALA A 18 -22.89 24.74 -3.52
CA ALA A 18 -22.65 25.36 -4.83
C ALA A 18 -21.32 26.13 -4.90
N ASP A 19 -20.93 26.82 -3.81
CA ASP A 19 -19.67 27.57 -3.76
C ASP A 19 -18.46 26.65 -3.70
N ILE A 20 -18.62 25.49 -3.06
CA ILE A 20 -17.59 24.45 -3.00
C ILE A 20 -17.42 23.77 -4.38
N GLU A 21 -18.51 23.45 -5.09
CA GLU A 21 -18.46 22.91 -6.45
C GLU A 21 -17.80 23.88 -7.45
N ASP A 22 -18.04 25.18 -7.34
CA ASP A 22 -17.41 26.18 -8.22
C ASP A 22 -15.93 26.41 -7.90
N GLU A 23 -15.49 26.22 -6.66
CA GLU A 23 -14.09 26.27 -6.28
C GLU A 23 -13.32 25.04 -6.81
N TYR A 24 -13.95 23.85 -6.79
CA TYR A 24 -13.38 22.64 -7.42
C TYR A 24 -13.28 22.74 -8.95
N LYS A 25 -14.24 23.39 -9.61
CA LYS A 25 -14.20 23.63 -11.08
C LYS A 25 -13.11 24.61 -11.52
N LYS A 26 -12.52 25.36 -10.59
CA LYS A 26 -11.37 26.27 -10.85
C LYS A 26 -10.01 25.63 -10.59
N GLN A 27 -9.96 24.32 -10.25
CA GLN A 27 -8.68 23.63 -10.09
C GLN A 27 -7.96 23.61 -11.43
N VAL A 28 -6.79 24.25 -11.45
CA VAL A 28 -5.88 24.19 -12.59
C VAL A 28 -5.37 22.76 -12.67
N GLU A 29 -5.54 22.11 -13.81
CA GLU A 29 -4.98 20.78 -14.05
C GLU A 29 -3.49 20.77 -13.70
N PRO A 30 -3.02 19.81 -12.89
CA PRO A 30 -1.61 19.72 -12.54
C PRO A 30 -0.79 19.47 -13.80
N PRO A 31 0.42 20.05 -13.91
CA PRO A 31 1.26 19.85 -15.07
C PRO A 31 1.72 18.39 -15.18
N MET A 32 1.61 17.80 -16.37
CA MET A 32 1.95 16.40 -16.63
C MET A 32 3.46 16.09 -16.56
N ASP A 33 4.31 17.12 -16.65
CA ASP A 33 5.77 17.00 -16.77
C ASP A 33 6.56 17.40 -15.51
N LYS A 34 5.87 17.60 -14.37
CA LYS A 34 6.48 18.14 -13.14
C LYS A 34 6.48 17.17 -11.95
N MET A 35 6.32 15.87 -12.18
CA MET A 35 6.44 14.88 -11.10
C MET A 35 7.87 14.89 -10.53
N THR A 36 7.97 14.96 -9.21
CA THR A 36 9.23 14.78 -8.51
C THR A 36 9.49 13.31 -8.27
N TYR A 37 10.67 12.82 -8.65
CA TYR A 37 11.11 11.46 -8.41
C TYR A 37 12.22 11.41 -7.36
N ARG A 38 12.29 10.29 -6.65
CA ARG A 38 13.42 9.93 -5.78
C ARG A 38 14.05 8.65 -6.28
N GLU A 39 15.36 8.62 -6.35
CA GLU A 39 16.12 7.44 -6.72
C GLU A 39 16.38 6.58 -5.48
N ASN A 40 16.06 5.30 -5.56
CA ASN A 40 16.46 4.34 -4.56
C ASN A 40 17.99 4.17 -4.63
N PRO A 41 18.74 4.44 -3.56
CA PRO A 41 20.20 4.40 -3.61
C PRO A 41 20.79 3.02 -3.91
N LYS A 42 20.06 1.94 -3.60
CA LYS A 42 20.48 0.55 -3.85
C LYS A 42 20.11 0.09 -5.26
N THR A 43 18.83 0.20 -5.63
CA THR A 43 18.31 -0.33 -6.91
C THR A 43 18.40 0.64 -8.08
N LYS A 44 18.68 1.94 -7.81
CA LYS A 44 18.68 3.04 -8.79
C LYS A 44 17.33 3.30 -9.46
N GLU A 45 16.28 2.67 -8.97
CA GLU A 45 14.91 2.89 -9.42
C GLU A 45 14.44 4.30 -9.06
N LYS A 46 13.80 4.97 -10.00
CA LYS A 46 13.22 6.30 -9.80
C LYS A 46 11.74 6.16 -9.48
N VAL A 47 11.38 6.41 -8.22
CA VAL A 47 10.01 6.33 -7.72
C VAL A 47 9.42 7.72 -7.61
N SER A 48 8.18 7.92 -8.06
CA SER A 48 7.46 9.18 -7.91
C SER A 48 7.27 9.51 -6.43
N LEU A 49 7.47 10.77 -6.06
CA LEU A 49 7.30 11.22 -4.67
C LEU A 49 5.85 11.06 -4.21
N LEU A 50 4.90 11.20 -5.12
CA LEU A 50 3.49 10.89 -4.90
C LEU A 50 3.23 9.44 -5.35
N GLY A 51 2.78 8.57 -4.42
CA GLY A 51 2.26 7.24 -4.72
C GLY A 51 0.74 7.22 -4.74
N TYR A 52 0.15 6.27 -5.46
CA TYR A 52 -1.29 6.07 -5.53
C TYR A 52 -1.71 4.96 -4.57
N GLY A 53 -2.52 5.29 -3.56
CA GLY A 53 -3.06 4.33 -2.60
C GLY A 53 -4.37 3.70 -3.10
N MET A 54 -4.38 2.37 -3.23
CA MET A 54 -5.53 1.58 -3.71
C MET A 54 -6.44 1.09 -2.56
N MET A 55 -6.34 1.66 -1.36
CA MET A 55 -7.11 1.23 -0.20
C MET A 55 -8.58 1.65 -0.25
N ARG A 56 -8.89 2.77 -0.89
CA ARG A 56 -10.24 3.36 -0.92
C ARG A 56 -10.66 3.64 -2.35
N LEU A 57 -10.90 2.55 -3.09
CA LEU A 57 -11.32 2.64 -4.47
C LEU A 57 -12.82 3.01 -4.56
N PRO A 58 -13.25 3.69 -5.63
CA PRO A 58 -14.64 3.94 -5.93
C PRO A 58 -15.45 2.65 -5.98
N THR A 59 -16.65 2.66 -5.44
CA THR A 59 -17.57 1.53 -5.45
C THR A 59 -18.93 1.92 -6.00
N ILE A 60 -19.63 0.96 -6.56
CA ILE A 60 -21.03 1.08 -6.97
C ILE A 60 -21.87 0.01 -6.28
N PRO A 61 -23.10 0.36 -5.87
CA PRO A 61 -23.98 -0.61 -5.25
C PRO A 61 -24.50 -1.62 -6.28
N TYR A 62 -24.64 -2.87 -5.85
CA TYR A 62 -25.34 -3.92 -6.62
C TYR A 62 -26.19 -4.79 -5.70
N LYS A 63 -27.10 -5.58 -6.27
CA LYS A 63 -27.94 -6.50 -5.51
C LYS A 63 -27.53 -7.94 -5.79
N GLU A 64 -27.33 -8.72 -4.73
CA GLU A 64 -27.06 -10.15 -4.81
C GLU A 64 -27.84 -10.88 -3.72
N GLY A 65 -28.63 -11.90 -4.10
CA GLY A 65 -29.47 -12.66 -3.16
C GLY A 65 -30.48 -11.78 -2.40
N GLY A 66 -30.95 -10.67 -3.00
CA GLY A 66 -31.87 -9.71 -2.36
C GLY A 66 -31.19 -8.71 -1.40
N GLN A 67 -29.89 -8.84 -1.15
CA GLN A 67 -29.11 -7.93 -0.31
C GLN A 67 -28.37 -6.90 -1.18
N GLN A 68 -28.28 -5.67 -0.68
CA GLN A 68 -27.45 -4.64 -1.28
C GLN A 68 -25.99 -4.86 -0.84
N LYS A 69 -25.08 -4.87 -1.81
CA LYS A 69 -23.63 -4.97 -1.64
C LYS A 69 -22.95 -3.89 -2.47
N ASP A 70 -21.68 -3.66 -2.19
CA ASP A 70 -20.84 -2.78 -2.99
C ASP A 70 -19.79 -3.61 -3.75
N LYS A 71 -19.52 -3.23 -5.00
CA LYS A 71 -18.39 -3.73 -5.79
C LYS A 71 -17.56 -2.57 -6.30
N ILE A 72 -16.31 -2.83 -6.65
CA ILE A 72 -15.44 -1.81 -7.24
C ILE A 72 -16.06 -1.29 -8.55
N ASP A 73 -16.10 0.03 -8.70
CA ASP A 73 -16.33 0.69 -9.98
C ASP A 73 -15.04 0.66 -10.81
N GLN A 74 -14.82 -0.46 -11.48
CA GLN A 74 -13.58 -0.69 -12.22
C GLN A 74 -13.36 0.32 -13.35
N GLU A 75 -14.43 0.83 -13.96
CA GLU A 75 -14.32 1.83 -15.02
C GLU A 75 -13.74 3.15 -14.46
N THR A 76 -14.27 3.60 -13.32
CA THR A 76 -13.76 4.80 -12.63
C THR A 76 -12.34 4.56 -12.12
N VAL A 77 -12.03 3.40 -11.55
CA VAL A 77 -10.66 3.06 -11.12
C VAL A 77 -9.68 3.14 -12.29
N ASN A 78 -10.04 2.58 -13.45
CA ASN A 78 -9.19 2.63 -14.63
C ASN A 78 -8.88 4.08 -15.05
N LYS A 79 -9.89 4.95 -15.10
CA LYS A 79 -9.71 6.38 -15.41
C LYS A 79 -8.80 7.09 -14.42
N LEU A 80 -8.95 6.79 -13.13
CA LEU A 80 -8.12 7.39 -12.07
C LEU A 80 -6.66 6.93 -12.15
N VAL A 81 -6.43 5.64 -12.44
CA VAL A 81 -5.08 5.09 -12.65
C VAL A 81 -4.45 5.68 -13.92
N ASP A 82 -5.21 5.81 -15.01
CA ASP A 82 -4.74 6.44 -16.25
C ASP A 82 -4.30 7.87 -15.99
N TYR A 83 -5.14 8.65 -15.34
CA TYR A 83 -4.82 10.02 -14.95
C TYR A 83 -3.56 10.11 -14.08
N ALA A 84 -3.43 9.22 -13.09
CA ALA A 84 -2.25 9.18 -12.23
C ALA A 84 -0.96 8.90 -13.02
N ILE A 85 -0.98 7.91 -13.92
CA ILE A 85 0.18 7.56 -14.77
C ILE A 85 0.53 8.69 -15.74
N GLU A 86 -0.47 9.29 -16.38
CA GLU A 86 -0.28 10.43 -17.29
C GLU A 86 0.37 11.63 -16.58
N HIS A 87 0.12 11.79 -15.27
CA HIS A 87 0.74 12.83 -14.44
C HIS A 87 2.03 12.37 -13.73
N GLY A 88 2.60 11.24 -14.14
CA GLY A 88 3.92 10.78 -13.72
C GLY A 88 3.94 9.96 -12.43
N VAL A 89 2.79 9.58 -11.86
CA VAL A 89 2.74 8.62 -10.76
C VAL A 89 3.14 7.25 -11.28
N ASN A 90 4.12 6.62 -10.63
CA ASN A 90 4.58 5.29 -11.00
C ASN A 90 4.62 4.30 -9.84
N TYR A 91 4.05 4.62 -8.67
CA TYR A 91 4.02 3.76 -7.49
C TYR A 91 2.57 3.55 -7.03
N PHE A 92 2.12 2.30 -6.99
CA PHE A 92 0.77 1.89 -6.63
C PHE A 92 0.80 0.96 -5.43
N ASP A 93 0.16 1.36 -4.33
CA ASP A 93 0.14 0.63 -3.06
C ASP A 93 -1.20 -0.04 -2.82
N THR A 94 -1.21 -1.35 -2.70
CA THR A 94 -2.39 -2.16 -2.43
C THR A 94 -2.17 -3.17 -1.29
N SER A 95 -3.15 -4.03 -1.05
CA SER A 95 -3.09 -5.12 -0.07
C SER A 95 -4.28 -6.06 -0.28
N PRO A 96 -4.14 -7.37 0.01
CA PRO A 96 -5.26 -8.31 0.01
C PRO A 96 -6.35 -7.98 1.03
N ALA A 97 -6.07 -7.12 2.03
CA ALA A 97 -7.06 -6.67 3.00
C ALA A 97 -7.85 -5.42 2.55
N TYR A 98 -7.44 -4.75 1.46
CA TYR A 98 -8.06 -3.50 1.04
C TYR A 98 -9.35 -3.73 0.24
N CYS A 99 -10.31 -2.81 0.37
CA CYS A 99 -11.61 -2.90 -0.32
C CYS A 99 -12.29 -4.27 -0.15
N GLN A 100 -12.29 -4.82 1.07
CA GLN A 100 -12.87 -6.14 1.38
C GLN A 100 -12.30 -7.28 0.52
N GLY A 101 -11.01 -7.22 0.18
CA GLY A 101 -10.31 -8.22 -0.63
C GLY A 101 -10.32 -7.96 -2.14
N MET A 102 -10.95 -6.88 -2.62
CA MET A 102 -11.11 -6.61 -4.05
C MET A 102 -10.00 -5.72 -4.64
N SER A 103 -9.15 -5.12 -3.81
CA SER A 103 -8.21 -4.09 -4.27
C SER A 103 -7.11 -4.63 -5.18
N GLU A 104 -6.53 -5.79 -4.89
CA GLU A 104 -5.45 -6.37 -5.70
C GLU A 104 -5.94 -6.71 -7.12
N ALA A 105 -7.07 -7.39 -7.24
CA ALA A 105 -7.67 -7.72 -8.54
C ALA A 105 -7.97 -6.45 -9.36
N SER A 106 -8.57 -5.44 -8.72
CA SER A 106 -8.85 -4.16 -9.36
C SER A 106 -7.57 -3.43 -9.81
N THR A 107 -6.54 -3.47 -8.98
CA THR A 107 -5.21 -2.90 -9.29
C THR A 107 -4.57 -3.62 -10.48
N GLY A 108 -4.60 -4.95 -10.49
CA GLY A 108 -4.09 -5.77 -11.59
C GLY A 108 -4.78 -5.43 -12.91
N ILE A 109 -6.11 -5.37 -12.93
CA ILE A 109 -6.89 -4.99 -14.12
C ILE A 109 -6.51 -3.59 -14.63
N ALA A 110 -6.39 -2.61 -13.72
CA ALA A 110 -6.09 -1.23 -14.10
C ALA A 110 -4.67 -1.06 -14.66
N LEU A 111 -3.68 -1.80 -14.13
CA LEU A 111 -2.28 -1.68 -14.49
C LEU A 111 -1.86 -2.60 -15.65
N HIS A 112 -2.55 -3.71 -15.89
CA HIS A 112 -2.16 -4.72 -16.89
C HIS A 112 -1.99 -4.19 -18.32
N LYS A 113 -2.68 -3.11 -18.67
CA LYS A 113 -2.57 -2.49 -20.00
C LYS A 113 -1.28 -1.69 -20.22
N TYR A 114 -0.53 -1.40 -19.14
CA TYR A 114 0.73 -0.69 -19.21
C TYR A 114 1.93 -1.65 -19.25
N PRO A 115 3.02 -1.28 -19.95
CA PRO A 115 4.27 -2.05 -19.86
C PRO A 115 4.72 -2.18 -18.39
N ARG A 116 5.09 -3.39 -17.98
CA ARG A 116 5.36 -3.72 -16.55
C ARG A 116 6.45 -2.85 -15.92
N GLU A 117 7.41 -2.40 -16.71
CA GLU A 117 8.52 -1.53 -16.30
C GLU A 117 8.12 -0.05 -16.08
N LYS A 118 6.89 0.33 -16.40
CA LYS A 118 6.39 1.70 -16.24
C LYS A 118 5.88 2.00 -14.85
N TYR A 119 5.68 0.99 -14.02
CA TYR A 119 5.11 1.17 -12.69
C TYR A 119 5.72 0.22 -11.67
N PHE A 120 5.68 0.64 -10.42
CA PHE A 120 5.99 -0.15 -9.25
C PHE A 120 4.70 -0.53 -8.54
N VAL A 121 4.57 -1.80 -8.19
CA VAL A 121 3.46 -2.31 -7.39
C VAL A 121 3.97 -2.69 -6.00
N ALA A 122 3.29 -2.17 -4.98
CA ALA A 122 3.48 -2.56 -3.59
C ALA A 122 2.24 -3.30 -3.09
N THR A 123 2.44 -4.47 -2.49
CA THR A 123 1.41 -5.17 -1.74
C THR A 123 1.96 -5.76 -0.45
N LYS A 124 1.11 -6.45 0.33
CA LYS A 124 1.43 -6.76 1.71
C LYS A 124 0.95 -8.16 2.11
N LEU A 125 1.69 -8.82 2.99
CA LEU A 125 1.21 -10.03 3.66
C LEU A 125 0.28 -9.66 4.79
N SER A 126 -1.03 -9.73 4.56
CA SER A 126 -2.09 -9.29 5.48
C SER A 126 -2.66 -10.43 6.34
N ASN A 127 -1.81 -11.30 6.83
CA ASN A 127 -2.16 -12.43 7.70
C ASN A 127 -2.50 -11.97 9.13
N PHE A 128 -3.60 -11.21 9.30
CA PHE A 128 -3.97 -10.62 10.58
C PHE A 128 -4.55 -11.61 11.59
N ASN A 129 -5.24 -12.62 11.10
CA ASN A 129 -5.96 -13.58 11.95
C ASN A 129 -5.11 -14.84 12.19
N PRO A 130 -5.18 -15.45 13.37
CA PRO A 130 -4.42 -16.67 13.70
C PRO A 130 -4.57 -17.81 12.69
N GLU A 131 -5.73 -17.95 12.05
CA GLU A 131 -5.99 -18.96 11.01
C GLU A 131 -5.08 -18.79 9.78
N THR A 132 -4.59 -17.57 9.55
CA THR A 132 -3.70 -17.23 8.42
C THR A 132 -2.21 -17.24 8.79
N TRP A 133 -1.85 -17.54 10.04
CA TRP A 133 -0.46 -17.48 10.50
C TRP A 133 0.37 -18.72 10.14
N SER A 134 -0.25 -19.83 9.75
CA SER A 134 0.53 -20.96 9.26
C SER A 134 1.34 -20.56 8.01
N LYS A 135 2.54 -21.16 7.86
CA LYS A 135 3.37 -20.94 6.65
C LYS A 135 2.57 -21.20 5.37
N LYS A 136 1.81 -22.29 5.34
CA LYS A 136 0.97 -22.66 4.20
C LYS A 136 -0.04 -21.57 3.84
N ALA A 137 -0.84 -21.10 4.80
CA ALA A 137 -1.86 -20.08 4.56
C ALA A 137 -1.24 -18.74 4.14
N SER A 138 -0.12 -18.36 4.75
CA SER A 138 0.61 -17.14 4.37
C SER A 138 1.22 -17.23 2.96
N MET A 139 1.76 -18.40 2.56
CA MET A 139 2.24 -18.63 1.21
C MET A 139 1.11 -18.60 0.18
N GLU A 140 -0.03 -19.19 0.49
CA GLU A 140 -1.23 -19.13 -0.36
C GLU A 140 -1.68 -17.68 -0.58
N MET A 141 -1.66 -16.84 0.47
CA MET A 141 -1.94 -15.41 0.37
C MET A 141 -0.94 -14.70 -0.56
N TYR A 142 0.36 -14.97 -0.41
CA TYR A 142 1.39 -14.42 -1.28
C TYR A 142 1.16 -14.80 -2.76
N HIS A 143 0.94 -16.07 -3.05
CA HIS A 143 0.70 -16.53 -4.42
C HIS A 143 -0.60 -15.97 -5.00
N ASN A 144 -1.65 -15.83 -4.16
CA ASN A 144 -2.88 -15.20 -4.59
C ASN A 144 -2.67 -13.72 -4.93
N SER A 145 -1.88 -12.98 -4.16
CA SER A 145 -1.52 -11.59 -4.50
C SER A 145 -0.86 -11.49 -5.88
N MET A 146 0.09 -12.37 -6.21
CA MET A 146 0.72 -12.42 -7.54
C MET A 146 -0.31 -12.63 -8.65
N LYS A 147 -1.24 -13.56 -8.42
CA LYS A 147 -2.31 -13.90 -9.37
C LYS A 147 -3.30 -12.75 -9.57
N GLU A 148 -3.80 -12.16 -8.48
CA GLU A 148 -4.77 -11.07 -8.53
C GLU A 148 -4.17 -9.81 -9.16
N LEU A 149 -2.91 -9.50 -8.86
CA LEU A 149 -2.17 -8.41 -9.47
C LEU A 149 -1.75 -8.68 -10.92
N GLN A 150 -1.84 -9.93 -11.39
CA GLN A 150 -1.44 -10.36 -12.74
C GLN A 150 0.03 -10.04 -13.05
N VAL A 151 0.95 -10.33 -12.10
CA VAL A 151 2.37 -10.02 -12.21
C VAL A 151 3.25 -11.24 -11.92
N ASP A 152 4.42 -11.30 -12.56
CA ASP A 152 5.43 -12.33 -12.32
C ASP A 152 6.39 -11.96 -11.18
N TYR A 153 6.44 -10.69 -10.81
CA TYR A 153 7.21 -10.17 -9.68
C TYR A 153 6.53 -8.95 -9.04
N ILE A 154 6.78 -8.76 -7.75
CA ILE A 154 6.29 -7.62 -6.96
C ILE A 154 7.49 -6.71 -6.65
N ASP A 155 7.33 -5.39 -6.88
CA ASP A 155 8.42 -4.45 -6.63
C ASP A 155 8.66 -4.22 -5.14
N TYR A 156 7.58 -4.11 -4.36
CA TYR A 156 7.62 -3.90 -2.91
C TYR A 156 6.64 -4.84 -2.21
N TYR A 157 7.15 -5.84 -1.51
CA TYR A 157 6.32 -6.72 -0.69
C TYR A 157 6.53 -6.42 0.79
N LEU A 158 5.45 -6.12 1.52
CA LEU A 158 5.53 -5.62 2.88
C LEU A 158 4.91 -6.62 3.88
N LEU A 159 5.58 -6.83 5.02
CA LEU A 159 4.95 -7.43 6.19
C LEU A 159 3.93 -6.43 6.73
N HIS A 160 2.63 -6.79 6.76
CA HIS A 160 1.57 -5.82 7.00
C HIS A 160 1.34 -5.53 8.48
N ALA A 161 1.32 -4.24 8.82
CA ALA A 161 0.98 -3.73 10.16
C ALA A 161 1.77 -4.41 11.28
N ILE A 162 3.09 -4.40 11.16
CA ILE A 162 3.97 -4.88 12.23
C ILE A 162 3.88 -3.95 13.44
N GLY A 163 4.06 -4.51 14.64
CA GLY A 163 3.98 -3.80 15.91
C GLY A 163 2.65 -3.96 16.63
N GLY A 164 1.56 -4.20 15.92
CA GLY A 164 0.29 -4.59 16.52
C GLY A 164 0.42 -5.97 17.20
N GLY A 165 0.10 -6.07 18.51
CA GLY A 165 0.30 -7.27 19.31
C GLY A 165 1.77 -7.54 19.75
N GLY A 166 2.68 -6.58 19.50
CA GLY A 166 4.05 -6.63 20.00
C GLY A 166 4.94 -7.68 19.34
N MET A 167 6.02 -8.05 20.05
CA MET A 167 7.02 -9.01 19.58
C MET A 167 6.45 -10.42 19.36
N GLU A 168 5.49 -10.83 20.18
CA GLU A 168 4.90 -12.17 20.09
C GLU A 168 4.18 -12.36 18.74
N ASN A 169 3.36 -11.38 18.32
CA ASN A 169 2.69 -11.44 17.03
C ASN A 169 3.67 -11.39 15.87
N LEU A 170 4.75 -10.61 15.97
CA LEU A 170 5.80 -10.59 14.95
C LEU A 170 6.40 -11.99 14.77
N ARG A 171 6.76 -12.66 15.87
CA ARG A 171 7.36 -13.99 15.85
C ARG A 171 6.42 -15.01 15.25
N GLN A 172 5.19 -15.11 15.75
CA GLN A 172 4.22 -16.10 15.30
C GLN A 172 3.82 -15.91 13.82
N ARG A 173 3.65 -14.67 13.39
CA ARG A 173 3.22 -14.36 12.02
C ARG A 173 4.30 -14.56 10.97
N TYR A 174 5.56 -14.39 11.32
CA TYR A 174 6.61 -14.28 10.30
C TYR A 174 7.89 -15.07 10.59
N ILE A 175 8.30 -15.21 11.86
CA ILE A 175 9.61 -15.78 12.21
C ILE A 175 9.46 -17.28 12.50
N ASP A 176 8.70 -17.63 13.53
CA ASP A 176 8.62 -18.98 14.07
C ASP A 176 7.95 -19.97 13.09
N ASN A 177 7.10 -19.47 12.19
CA ASN A 177 6.48 -20.26 11.12
C ASN A 177 7.37 -20.40 9.86
N GLY A 178 8.53 -19.77 9.80
CA GLY A 178 9.45 -19.79 8.64
C GLY A 178 8.92 -19.00 7.43
N MET A 179 7.97 -18.09 7.60
CA MET A 179 7.44 -17.29 6.49
C MET A 179 8.43 -16.21 6.06
N LEU A 180 9.17 -15.60 7.00
CA LEU A 180 10.19 -14.62 6.68
C LEU A 180 11.29 -15.25 5.80
N ASP A 181 11.74 -16.45 6.12
CA ASP A 181 12.75 -17.18 5.32
C ASP A 181 12.24 -17.44 3.89
N PHE A 182 10.97 -17.82 3.75
CA PHE A 182 10.35 -17.99 2.43
C PHE A 182 10.37 -16.68 1.63
N LEU A 183 9.97 -15.55 2.24
CA LEU A 183 9.95 -14.26 1.55
C LEU A 183 11.37 -13.78 1.17
N LEU A 184 12.37 -14.09 1.97
CA LEU A 184 13.76 -13.83 1.65
C LEU A 184 14.21 -14.66 0.44
N GLN A 185 13.82 -15.94 0.34
CA GLN A 185 14.07 -16.78 -0.83
C GLN A 185 13.38 -16.25 -2.09
N GLU A 186 12.13 -15.75 -1.96
CA GLU A 186 11.41 -15.11 -3.07
C GLU A 186 12.11 -13.81 -3.54
N ARG A 187 12.72 -13.07 -2.61
CA ARG A 187 13.56 -11.91 -2.94
C ARG A 187 14.84 -12.32 -3.68
N GLU A 188 15.54 -13.32 -3.22
CA GLU A 188 16.75 -13.85 -3.89
C GLU A 188 16.44 -14.37 -5.29
N ALA A 189 15.27 -14.99 -5.46
CA ALA A 189 14.79 -15.47 -6.75
C ALA A 189 14.28 -14.35 -7.69
N GLY A 190 14.24 -13.09 -7.23
CA GLY A 190 13.80 -11.93 -8.00
C GLY A 190 12.29 -11.76 -8.13
N ARG A 191 11.48 -12.62 -7.49
CA ARG A 191 10.02 -12.49 -7.47
C ARG A 191 9.52 -11.41 -6.50
N ILE A 192 10.34 -11.05 -5.53
CA ILE A 192 10.19 -9.84 -4.70
C ILE A 192 11.44 -8.98 -4.92
N ARG A 193 11.31 -7.75 -5.39
CA ARG A 193 12.45 -6.86 -5.57
C ARG A 193 12.89 -6.21 -4.27
N ASN A 194 11.92 -5.71 -3.50
CA ASN A 194 12.14 -5.03 -2.22
C ASN A 194 11.23 -5.65 -1.16
N LEU A 195 11.82 -6.27 -0.13
CA LEU A 195 11.09 -6.76 1.04
C LEU A 195 11.17 -5.73 2.15
N GLY A 196 10.03 -5.38 2.74
CA GLY A 196 9.92 -4.39 3.78
C GLY A 196 8.77 -4.64 4.75
N PHE A 197 8.34 -3.62 5.46
CA PHE A 197 7.18 -3.72 6.35
C PHE A 197 6.42 -2.39 6.45
N SER A 198 5.13 -2.45 6.74
CA SER A 198 4.35 -1.33 7.23
C SER A 198 4.23 -1.44 8.75
N TYR A 199 4.30 -0.31 9.45
CA TYR A 199 4.39 -0.31 10.90
C TYR A 199 3.22 0.41 11.57
N HIS A 200 2.63 -0.27 12.57
CA HIS A 200 1.59 0.29 13.43
C HIS A 200 1.76 -0.29 14.85
N GLY A 201 2.57 0.34 15.68
CA GLY A 201 2.75 -0.22 17.03
C GLY A 201 3.83 0.44 17.89
N ASP A 202 4.32 -0.29 18.89
CA ASP A 202 5.28 0.15 19.88
C ASP A 202 6.68 0.33 19.26
N ILE A 203 7.35 1.41 19.61
CA ILE A 203 8.72 1.75 19.19
C ILE A 203 9.72 0.60 19.42
N LYS A 204 9.55 -0.20 20.47
CA LYS A 204 10.45 -1.32 20.78
C LYS A 204 10.52 -2.39 19.69
N VAL A 205 9.37 -2.68 19.06
CA VAL A 205 9.34 -3.63 17.93
C VAL A 205 9.99 -3.01 16.70
N PHE A 206 9.83 -1.72 16.50
CA PHE A 206 10.47 -0.98 15.43
C PHE A 206 12.00 -0.99 15.57
N ASP A 207 12.50 -0.66 16.75
CA ASP A 207 13.93 -0.66 17.05
C ASP A 207 14.55 -2.05 16.85
N TYR A 208 13.87 -3.11 17.32
CA TYR A 208 14.30 -4.48 17.09
C TYR A 208 14.44 -4.80 15.59
N LEU A 209 13.49 -4.40 14.75
CA LEU A 209 13.55 -4.65 13.30
C LEU A 209 14.71 -3.88 12.65
N LEU A 210 14.97 -2.64 13.07
CA LEU A 210 16.11 -1.86 12.57
C LEU A 210 17.45 -2.50 12.95
N GLU A 211 17.58 -3.01 14.17
CA GLU A 211 18.78 -3.73 14.60
C GLU A 211 19.02 -5.01 13.78
N GLN A 212 17.96 -5.80 13.49
CA GLN A 212 18.09 -6.98 12.65
C GLN A 212 18.51 -6.63 11.22
N LYS A 213 17.94 -5.55 10.65
CA LYS A 213 18.33 -5.05 9.33
C LYS A 213 19.82 -4.69 9.30
N SER A 214 20.31 -3.96 10.29
CA SER A 214 21.72 -3.56 10.38
C SER A 214 22.66 -4.76 10.44
N LYS A 215 22.28 -5.82 11.17
CA LYS A 215 23.05 -7.07 11.23
C LYS A 215 23.09 -7.79 9.89
N ILE A 216 21.96 -7.85 9.16
CA ILE A 216 21.90 -8.44 7.83
C ILE A 216 22.81 -7.67 6.85
N GLU A 217 22.74 -6.35 6.85
CA GLU A 217 23.60 -5.52 5.99
C GLU A 217 25.10 -5.65 6.33
N GLU A 218 25.44 -5.88 7.59
CA GLU A 218 26.82 -6.14 8.02
C GLU A 218 27.34 -7.53 7.57
N TYR A 219 26.45 -8.54 7.58
CA TYR A 219 26.76 -9.88 7.05
C TYR A 219 26.98 -9.85 5.54
N GLU A 220 26.12 -9.15 4.79
CA GLU A 220 26.26 -8.98 3.34
C GLU A 220 27.60 -8.31 2.96
N LYS A 221 28.05 -7.33 3.73
CA LYS A 221 29.34 -6.64 3.51
C LYS A 221 30.58 -7.50 3.82
N LYS A 222 30.46 -8.47 4.71
CA LYS A 222 31.58 -9.39 5.08
C LYS A 222 31.71 -10.59 4.15
N SER A 223 30.70 -10.82 3.29
CA SER A 223 30.65 -11.96 2.37
C SER A 223 31.12 -11.61 0.95
N VAL A 224 31.61 -10.39 0.74
CA VAL A 224 32.27 -9.89 -0.48
C VAL A 224 33.74 -9.62 -0.18
#